data_1bdb6caff85c449749853ba7b94a726b
#
_entry.id   1bdb6caff85c449749853ba7b94a726b
#
_cell.length_a   1.000
_cell.length_b   1.000
_cell.length_c   1.000
_cell.angle_alpha   90.00
_cell.angle_beta   90.00
_cell.angle_gamma   90.00
#
_symmetry.space_group_name_H-M   'P 1'
#
loop_
_entity.id
_entity.type
_entity.pdbx_description
1 polymer ?
#
loop_
_entity_poly.entity_id
_entity_poly.type
_entity_poly.pdbx_seq_one_letter_code
_entity_poly.pdbx_strand_id
1 'polypeptide(L)'
;MKKLILLFAFVLSMQNICSQNFTFEVVPFVGFSFAKIDELVYSNNIKESHLEWHNYKPSVGINAVVSVENFICDFTMQSCIPVALGKVTDKDFFISEQNPIAMFSEHNLITDKDYSFELNLSYKFNLPILNIGLGASGIYSNTKMEAADGYLQYPNGHKEWTGNENKDFLNGTVISYEQSRFLAGMTIFLQKEFSSLSFLLKGSFYPFVSVECIDNHFLRSVQFLDSMKEGFAYSVKFNADWKINKTNSLFLNTSFSYLAAEGNSFVNPLGIITSETKETDKTCTVATNYCDLSFVLGFLIQI
;
A
#
# COMPACT_ATOMS: atom_id res chain seq x y z
N MET A 1 6.27 22.98 -12.61
CA MET A 1 6.43 24.29 -11.96
C MET A 1 5.18 25.16 -12.02
N LYS A 2 4.59 25.52 -13.18
CA LYS A 2 3.41 26.43 -13.25
C LYS A 2 2.21 25.95 -12.41
N LYS A 3 1.91 24.65 -12.36
CA LYS A 3 0.79 24.10 -11.56
C LYS A 3 1.04 24.17 -10.04
N LEU A 4 2.29 24.07 -9.60
CA LEU A 4 2.67 24.20 -8.19
C LEU A 4 2.55 25.67 -7.72
N ILE A 5 2.92 26.61 -8.58
CA ILE A 5 2.77 28.07 -8.34
C ILE A 5 1.29 28.45 -8.26
N LEU A 6 0.42 27.84 -9.07
CA LEU A 6 -1.03 28.06 -9.01
C LEU A 6 -1.65 27.56 -7.71
N LEU A 7 -1.20 26.39 -7.22
CA LEU A 7 -1.64 25.84 -5.93
C LEU A 7 -1.19 26.75 -4.77
N PHE A 8 0.07 27.24 -4.81
CA PHE A 8 0.61 28.16 -3.81
C PHE A 8 -0.09 29.52 -3.85
N ALA A 9 -0.39 30.05 -5.05
CA ALA A 9 -1.14 31.28 -5.22
C ALA A 9 -2.59 31.13 -4.75
N PHE A 10 -3.23 29.97 -4.95
CA PHE A 10 -4.56 29.67 -4.44
C PHE A 10 -4.57 29.62 -2.90
N VAL A 11 -3.60 28.97 -2.27
CA VAL A 11 -3.44 28.94 -0.80
C VAL A 11 -3.21 30.36 -0.25
N LEU A 12 -2.36 31.18 -0.90
CA LEU A 12 -2.11 32.58 -0.50
C LEU A 12 -3.34 33.47 -0.71
N SER A 13 -4.17 33.21 -1.73
CA SER A 13 -5.40 33.98 -1.94
C SER A 13 -6.46 33.65 -0.89
N MET A 14 -6.47 32.43 -0.34
CA MET A 14 -7.34 32.04 0.77
C MET A 14 -7.03 32.77 2.08
N GLN A 15 -5.76 33.18 2.32
CA GLN A 15 -5.40 33.97 3.52
C GLN A 15 -6.14 35.32 3.61
N ASN A 16 -6.54 35.90 2.48
CA ASN A 16 -7.30 37.16 2.45
C ASN A 16 -8.80 37.00 2.67
N ILE A 17 -9.31 35.76 2.65
CA ILE A 17 -10.74 35.45 2.79
C ILE A 17 -11.07 35.01 4.23
N CYS A 18 -10.08 34.42 4.96
CA CYS A 18 -10.27 33.88 6.30
C CYS A 18 -9.52 34.68 7.34
N SER A 19 -10.17 35.65 7.97
CA SER A 19 -9.58 36.44 9.06
C SER A 19 -9.57 35.74 10.42
N GLN A 20 -10.00 34.48 10.53
CA GLN A 20 -10.07 33.77 11.81
C GLN A 20 -9.72 32.27 11.64
N ASN A 21 -8.72 31.79 12.44
CA ASN A 21 -8.37 30.38 12.67
C ASN A 21 -7.92 29.57 11.44
N PHE A 22 -7.02 30.14 10.61
CA PHE A 22 -6.27 29.39 9.62
C PHE A 22 -4.99 28.83 10.25
N THR A 23 -4.72 27.54 10.09
CA THR A 23 -3.42 26.93 10.44
C THR A 23 -2.89 26.12 9.26
N PHE A 24 -1.58 26.17 9.07
CA PHE A 24 -0.87 25.35 8.11
C PHE A 24 0.27 24.64 8.81
N GLU A 25 0.29 23.30 8.71
CA GLU A 25 1.29 22.46 9.34
C GLU A 25 1.98 21.60 8.29
N VAL A 26 3.28 21.42 8.42
CA VAL A 26 4.09 20.56 7.55
C VAL A 26 4.91 19.63 8.42
N VAL A 27 4.89 18.35 8.11
CA VAL A 27 5.63 17.30 8.81
C VAL A 27 6.48 16.52 7.81
N PRO A 28 7.74 16.90 7.57
CA PRO A 28 8.69 15.99 6.95
C PRO A 28 8.95 14.81 7.89
N PHE A 29 9.04 13.61 7.34
CA PHE A 29 9.21 12.41 8.14
C PHE A 29 10.08 11.36 7.47
N VAL A 30 10.59 10.45 8.29
CA VAL A 30 11.19 9.18 7.90
C VAL A 30 10.38 8.06 8.52
N GLY A 31 10.33 6.91 7.87
CA GLY A 31 9.56 5.78 8.36
C GLY A 31 10.17 4.45 7.98
N PHE A 32 9.60 3.41 8.56
CA PHE A 32 9.88 2.03 8.22
C PHE A 32 8.59 1.23 8.26
N SER A 33 8.38 0.34 7.28
CA SER A 33 7.20 -0.51 7.24
C SER A 33 7.53 -1.98 7.00
N PHE A 34 6.64 -2.83 7.52
CA PHE A 34 6.58 -4.26 7.34
C PHE A 34 5.31 -4.56 6.55
N ALA A 35 5.45 -4.76 5.25
CA ALA A 35 4.33 -5.05 4.39
C ALA A 35 4.34 -6.51 3.93
N LYS A 36 3.14 -7.07 3.78
CA LYS A 36 2.92 -8.36 3.13
C LYS A 36 1.87 -8.17 2.04
N ILE A 37 2.15 -8.72 0.85
CA ILE A 37 1.18 -8.85 -0.23
C ILE A 37 1.03 -10.33 -0.52
N ASP A 38 -0.20 -10.83 -0.48
CA ASP A 38 -0.56 -12.13 -0.99
C ASP A 38 -1.18 -11.94 -2.38
N GLU A 39 -0.72 -12.69 -3.35
CA GLU A 39 -1.31 -12.84 -4.66
C GLU A 39 -1.82 -14.28 -4.81
N LEU A 40 -3.08 -14.42 -5.13
CA LEU A 40 -3.79 -15.70 -5.14
C LEU A 40 -4.46 -15.88 -6.49
N VAL A 41 -4.19 -17.00 -7.15
CA VAL A 41 -4.81 -17.36 -8.43
C VAL A 41 -5.68 -18.59 -8.23
N TYR A 42 -6.90 -18.52 -8.75
CA TYR A 42 -7.89 -19.60 -8.67
C TYR A 42 -8.40 -19.97 -10.05
N SER A 43 -8.56 -21.28 -10.30
CA SER A 43 -9.29 -21.81 -11.42
C SER A 43 -10.45 -22.68 -10.90
N ASN A 44 -11.66 -22.38 -11.33
CA ASN A 44 -12.87 -23.08 -10.86
C ASN A 44 -12.98 -23.17 -9.32
N ASN A 45 -12.61 -22.11 -8.60
CA ASN A 45 -12.54 -22.03 -7.14
C ASN A 45 -11.48 -22.93 -6.47
N ILE A 46 -10.58 -23.54 -7.23
CA ILE A 46 -9.42 -24.26 -6.71
C ILE A 46 -8.20 -23.35 -6.81
N LYS A 47 -7.47 -23.22 -5.73
CA LYS A 47 -6.26 -22.39 -5.69
C LYS A 47 -5.16 -23.03 -6.53
N GLU A 48 -4.67 -22.32 -7.54
CA GLU A 48 -3.59 -22.75 -8.45
C GLU A 48 -2.24 -22.21 -8.05
N SER A 49 -2.20 -20.96 -7.56
CA SER A 49 -0.94 -20.30 -7.17
C SER A 49 -1.14 -19.40 -5.96
N HIS A 50 -0.08 -19.22 -5.19
CA HIS A 50 0.01 -18.31 -4.06
C HIS A 50 1.42 -17.72 -3.96
N LEU A 51 1.56 -16.46 -4.31
CA LEU A 51 2.77 -15.68 -4.08
C LEU A 51 2.61 -14.84 -2.83
N GLU A 52 3.65 -14.87 -1.98
CA GLU A 52 3.72 -14.08 -0.75
C GLU A 52 4.95 -13.16 -0.84
N TRP A 53 4.71 -11.85 -0.87
CA TRP A 53 5.72 -10.80 -0.94
C TRP A 53 5.91 -10.17 0.45
N HIS A 54 6.96 -10.54 1.15
CA HIS A 54 7.32 -9.96 2.44
C HIS A 54 8.28 -8.80 2.21
N ASN A 55 7.75 -7.58 2.25
CA ASN A 55 8.47 -6.35 1.90
C ASN A 55 8.77 -5.50 3.16
N TYR A 56 10.05 -5.30 3.44
CA TYR A 56 10.54 -4.47 4.53
C TYR A 56 11.18 -3.22 3.93
N LYS A 57 10.63 -2.03 4.20
CA LYS A 57 11.04 -0.84 3.46
C LYS A 57 11.19 0.39 4.34
N PRO A 58 12.35 1.05 4.27
CA PRO A 58 12.50 2.41 4.77
C PRO A 58 11.78 3.38 3.83
N SER A 59 11.25 4.45 4.38
CA SER A 59 10.51 5.46 3.62
C SER A 59 10.84 6.87 4.08
N VAL A 60 10.58 7.82 3.18
CA VAL A 60 10.61 9.25 3.46
C VAL A 60 9.32 9.87 2.96
N GLY A 61 8.89 10.95 3.57
CA GLY A 61 7.66 11.59 3.14
C GLY A 61 7.44 12.96 3.76
N ILE A 62 6.31 13.53 3.39
CA ILE A 62 5.82 14.78 3.91
C ILE A 62 4.31 14.67 4.14
N ASN A 63 3.86 15.17 5.28
CA ASN A 63 2.45 15.40 5.54
C ASN A 63 2.22 16.91 5.63
N ALA A 64 1.14 17.39 5.02
CA ALA A 64 0.71 18.78 5.05
C ALA A 64 -0.74 18.85 5.52
N VAL A 65 -1.01 19.64 6.54
CA VAL A 65 -2.35 19.84 7.10
C VAL A 65 -2.73 21.31 6.99
N VAL A 66 -3.88 21.55 6.37
CA VAL A 66 -4.53 22.86 6.32
C VAL A 66 -5.79 22.78 7.15
N SER A 67 -5.93 23.65 8.15
CA SER A 67 -7.18 23.76 8.91
C SER A 67 -7.75 25.17 8.77
N VAL A 68 -9.05 25.22 8.51
CA VAL A 68 -9.83 26.44 8.46
C VAL A 68 -11.04 26.25 9.37
N GLU A 69 -11.00 26.89 10.54
CA GLU A 69 -11.98 26.65 11.62
C GLU A 69 -12.04 25.17 11.99
N ASN A 70 -13.13 24.48 11.65
CA ASN A 70 -13.35 23.07 11.93
C ASN A 70 -13.09 22.16 10.71
N PHE A 71 -12.83 22.73 9.53
CA PHE A 71 -12.48 21.94 8.35
C PHE A 71 -10.99 21.66 8.32
N ILE A 72 -10.64 20.41 8.03
CA ILE A 72 -9.27 19.91 7.97
C ILE A 72 -9.07 19.22 6.62
N CYS A 73 -8.04 19.66 5.89
CA CYS A 73 -7.50 18.99 4.72
C CYS A 73 -6.11 18.47 5.07
N ASP A 74 -5.94 17.15 5.08
CA ASP A 74 -4.71 16.46 5.43
C ASP A 74 -4.21 15.69 4.19
N PHE A 75 -3.04 16.04 3.70
CA PHE A 75 -2.40 15.42 2.55
C PHE A 75 -1.07 14.79 2.97
N THR A 76 -0.90 13.51 2.67
CA THR A 76 0.36 12.78 2.89
C THR A 76 0.92 12.28 1.58
N MET A 77 2.20 12.49 1.37
CA MET A 77 2.98 11.90 0.28
C MET A 77 4.15 11.14 0.90
N GLN A 78 4.33 9.89 0.47
CA GLN A 78 5.39 9.01 0.94
C GLN A 78 6.01 8.27 -0.23
N SER A 79 7.33 8.01 -0.15
CA SER A 79 8.03 7.12 -1.07
C SER A 79 9.01 6.25 -0.30
N CYS A 80 9.17 4.99 -0.69
CA CYS A 80 10.23 4.16 -0.14
C CYS A 80 11.60 4.54 -0.72
N ILE A 81 12.63 4.19 0.04
CA ILE A 81 14.01 4.15 -0.47
C ILE A 81 14.20 2.77 -1.10
N PRO A 82 14.57 2.67 -2.39
CA PRO A 82 14.80 1.37 -3.04
C PRO A 82 15.79 0.52 -2.27
N VAL A 83 15.43 -0.70 -1.97
CA VAL A 83 16.23 -1.57 -1.12
C VAL A 83 15.94 -3.05 -1.39
N ALA A 84 16.96 -3.89 -1.24
CA ALA A 84 16.84 -5.34 -1.30
C ALA A 84 16.62 -5.89 0.11
N LEU A 85 15.41 -5.78 0.64
CA LEU A 85 15.01 -6.27 1.96
C LEU A 85 13.68 -7.02 1.87
N GLY A 86 13.72 -8.28 2.28
CA GLY A 86 12.53 -9.12 2.30
C GLY A 86 12.70 -10.40 1.48
N LYS A 87 11.59 -11.09 1.31
CA LYS A 87 11.54 -12.37 0.62
C LYS A 87 10.25 -12.52 -0.16
N VAL A 88 10.32 -13.32 -1.23
CA VAL A 88 9.16 -13.79 -1.99
C VAL A 88 9.11 -15.29 -1.90
N THR A 89 7.95 -15.86 -1.61
CA THR A 89 7.69 -17.29 -1.78
C THR A 89 6.57 -17.48 -2.79
N ASP A 90 6.76 -18.43 -3.68
CA ASP A 90 5.77 -18.82 -4.69
C ASP A 90 5.45 -20.31 -4.54
N LYS A 91 4.16 -20.62 -4.49
CA LYS A 91 3.62 -21.96 -4.33
C LYS A 91 2.60 -22.22 -5.45
N ASP A 92 2.94 -23.11 -6.39
CA ASP A 92 1.96 -23.65 -7.32
C ASP A 92 1.36 -24.93 -6.72
N PHE A 93 0.09 -25.18 -7.00
CA PHE A 93 -0.66 -26.31 -6.47
C PHE A 93 -1.12 -27.25 -7.59
N PHE A 94 -1.21 -28.56 -7.29
CA PHE A 94 -1.90 -29.47 -8.19
C PHE A 94 -3.40 -29.22 -8.11
N ILE A 95 -4.06 -29.17 -9.28
CA ILE A 95 -5.52 -29.05 -9.35
C ILE A 95 -6.17 -30.37 -8.94
N SER A 96 -6.45 -30.54 -7.66
CA SER A 96 -7.08 -31.70 -7.07
C SER A 96 -7.84 -31.32 -5.80
N GLU A 97 -8.72 -32.17 -5.30
CA GLU A 97 -9.46 -31.93 -4.05
C GLU A 97 -8.53 -31.70 -2.84
N GLN A 98 -7.37 -32.35 -2.81
CA GLN A 98 -6.37 -32.22 -1.73
C GLN A 98 -5.45 -31.01 -1.92
N ASN A 99 -5.39 -30.49 -3.14
CA ASN A 99 -4.62 -29.30 -3.53
C ASN A 99 -3.16 -29.25 -2.96
N PRO A 100 -2.36 -30.30 -3.15
CA PRO A 100 -1.00 -30.35 -2.63
C PRO A 100 -0.07 -29.42 -3.41
N ILE A 101 1.00 -28.94 -2.77
CA ILE A 101 1.99 -28.08 -3.42
C ILE A 101 2.73 -28.87 -4.51
N ALA A 102 2.67 -28.36 -5.72
CA ALA A 102 3.29 -28.92 -6.93
C ALA A 102 4.67 -28.30 -7.22
N MET A 103 4.90 -27.08 -6.76
CA MET A 103 6.16 -26.36 -6.88
C MET A 103 6.28 -25.38 -5.73
N PHE A 104 7.48 -25.21 -5.23
CA PHE A 104 7.83 -24.18 -4.25
C PHE A 104 9.05 -23.41 -4.73
N SER A 105 9.02 -22.10 -4.59
CA SER A 105 10.22 -21.29 -4.76
C SER A 105 10.36 -20.21 -3.66
N GLU A 106 11.60 -19.83 -3.40
CA GLU A 106 11.94 -18.72 -2.49
C GLU A 106 12.98 -17.84 -3.16
N HIS A 107 12.74 -16.53 -3.15
CA HIS A 107 13.57 -15.52 -3.79
C HIS A 107 13.84 -14.35 -2.85
N ASN A 108 14.93 -13.62 -3.12
CA ASN A 108 15.17 -12.33 -2.49
C ASN A 108 14.23 -11.28 -3.11
N LEU A 109 13.68 -10.41 -2.28
CA LEU A 109 12.84 -9.32 -2.70
C LEU A 109 13.65 -8.04 -2.86
N ILE A 110 13.50 -7.39 -4.01
CA ILE A 110 14.02 -6.05 -4.30
C ILE A 110 12.84 -5.12 -4.50
N THR A 111 12.74 -4.06 -3.71
CA THR A 111 11.76 -3.00 -3.94
C THR A 111 12.39 -1.96 -4.85
N ASP A 112 11.90 -1.87 -6.08
CA ASP A 112 12.35 -0.89 -7.09
C ASP A 112 11.66 0.47 -6.85
N LYS A 113 10.34 0.44 -6.61
CA LYS A 113 9.52 1.63 -6.46
C LYS A 113 8.36 1.36 -5.51
N ASP A 114 8.11 2.29 -4.59
CA ASP A 114 6.90 2.30 -3.77
C ASP A 114 6.60 3.74 -3.37
N TYR A 115 5.42 4.23 -3.73
CA TYR A 115 4.97 5.55 -3.33
C TYR A 115 3.47 5.56 -3.07
N SER A 116 3.04 6.46 -2.23
CA SER A 116 1.63 6.67 -1.91
C SER A 116 1.29 8.14 -1.73
N PHE A 117 0.05 8.46 -2.06
CA PHE A 117 -0.60 9.73 -1.82
C PHE A 117 -1.89 9.46 -1.06
N GLU A 118 -2.08 10.14 0.05
CA GLU A 118 -3.30 10.07 0.85
C GLU A 118 -3.87 11.48 1.01
N LEU A 119 -5.17 11.63 0.78
CA LEU A 119 -5.91 12.86 1.00
C LEU A 119 -7.09 12.57 1.93
N ASN A 120 -7.18 13.34 3.01
CA ASN A 120 -8.31 13.31 3.93
C ASN A 120 -8.96 14.69 4.00
N LEU A 121 -10.27 14.73 3.89
CA LEU A 121 -11.08 15.93 4.06
C LEU A 121 -12.05 15.67 5.20
N SER A 122 -11.95 16.40 6.31
CA SER A 122 -12.73 16.13 7.51
C SER A 122 -13.25 17.39 8.17
N TYR A 123 -14.30 17.21 8.94
CA TYR A 123 -14.88 18.23 9.81
C TYR A 123 -14.70 17.81 11.27
N LYS A 124 -14.17 18.71 12.10
CA LYS A 124 -13.87 18.49 13.53
C LYS A 124 -14.99 19.06 14.41
N PHE A 125 -15.50 18.25 15.30
CA PHE A 125 -16.43 18.62 16.35
C PHE A 125 -15.66 18.77 17.66
N ASN A 126 -15.62 19.99 18.20
CA ASN A 126 -14.96 20.29 19.46
C ASN A 126 -15.89 19.95 20.63
N LEU A 127 -15.57 18.89 21.36
CA LEU A 127 -16.31 18.48 22.56
C LEU A 127 -15.47 18.80 23.83
N PRO A 128 -16.11 18.91 25.01
CA PRO A 128 -15.39 19.32 26.23
C PRO A 128 -14.24 18.39 26.64
N ILE A 129 -14.30 17.10 26.31
CA ILE A 129 -13.33 16.09 26.75
C ILE A 129 -12.32 15.78 25.64
N LEU A 130 -12.77 15.70 24.37
CA LEU A 130 -11.97 15.34 23.21
C LEU A 130 -12.60 15.90 21.94
N ASN A 131 -11.83 16.00 20.86
CA ASN A 131 -12.36 16.34 19.55
C ASN A 131 -12.67 15.06 18.75
N ILE A 132 -13.76 15.09 17.99
CA ILE A 132 -14.12 14.03 17.05
C ILE A 132 -14.14 14.61 15.66
N GLY A 133 -13.56 13.90 14.68
CA GLY A 133 -13.65 14.29 13.27
C GLY A 133 -14.28 13.20 12.43
N LEU A 134 -15.03 13.64 11.41
CA LEU A 134 -15.63 12.77 10.39
C LEU A 134 -15.28 13.32 9.02
N GLY A 135 -14.99 12.44 8.06
CA GLY A 135 -14.60 12.91 6.74
C GLY A 135 -14.54 11.82 5.67
N ALA A 136 -14.05 12.24 4.52
CA ALA A 136 -13.73 11.39 3.39
C ALA A 136 -12.21 11.17 3.31
N SER A 137 -11.80 10.01 2.82
CA SER A 137 -10.41 9.63 2.64
C SER A 137 -10.21 8.99 1.28
N GLY A 138 -9.10 9.30 0.62
CA GLY A 138 -8.67 8.67 -0.62
C GLY A 138 -7.18 8.36 -0.57
N ILE A 139 -6.80 7.19 -1.11
CA ILE A 139 -5.40 6.74 -1.22
C ILE A 139 -5.15 6.30 -2.66
N TYR A 140 -4.03 6.75 -3.21
CA TYR A 140 -3.42 6.15 -4.39
C TYR A 140 -2.03 5.68 -4.02
N SER A 141 -1.68 4.45 -4.39
CA SER A 141 -0.33 3.92 -4.21
C SER A 141 0.09 3.05 -5.38
N ASN A 142 1.39 2.99 -5.63
CA ASN A 142 1.98 2.10 -6.60
C ASN A 142 3.25 1.49 -6.00
N THR A 143 3.35 0.18 -6.07
CA THR A 143 4.48 -0.61 -5.58
C THR A 143 5.01 -1.47 -6.72
N LYS A 144 6.31 -1.42 -7.00
CA LYS A 144 6.99 -2.29 -7.95
C LYS A 144 8.12 -3.02 -7.25
N MET A 145 8.14 -4.33 -7.41
CA MET A 145 9.05 -5.25 -6.74
C MET A 145 9.58 -6.29 -7.72
N GLU A 146 10.73 -6.87 -7.39
CA GLU A 146 11.33 -7.97 -8.13
C GLU A 146 11.68 -9.11 -7.18
N ALA A 147 11.37 -10.33 -7.60
CA ALA A 147 11.88 -11.56 -7.02
C ALA A 147 13.14 -11.94 -7.79
N ALA A 148 14.30 -11.95 -7.13
CA ALA A 148 15.58 -12.21 -7.77
C ALA A 148 16.36 -13.30 -7.04
N ASP A 149 17.16 -14.04 -7.81
CA ASP A 149 17.96 -15.16 -7.29
C ASP A 149 17.10 -16.22 -6.58
N GLY A 150 17.69 -16.97 -5.64
CA GLY A 150 16.94 -17.93 -4.85
C GLY A 150 16.94 -19.33 -5.46
N TYR A 151 15.84 -20.06 -5.23
CA TYR A 151 15.75 -21.47 -5.70
C TYR A 151 14.31 -21.88 -5.94
N LEU A 152 14.15 -22.93 -6.78
CA LEU A 152 12.90 -23.70 -6.86
C LEU A 152 13.11 -25.14 -6.41
N GLN A 153 11.99 -25.77 -6.02
CA GLN A 153 11.91 -27.18 -5.63
C GLN A 153 10.67 -27.80 -6.28
N TYR A 154 10.87 -28.95 -6.93
CA TYR A 154 9.80 -29.77 -7.47
C TYR A 154 9.73 -31.10 -6.73
N PRO A 155 8.56 -31.55 -6.28
CA PRO A 155 8.41 -32.86 -5.68
C PRO A 155 8.67 -33.96 -6.70
N ASN A 156 9.27 -35.06 -6.25
CA ASN A 156 9.54 -36.22 -7.08
C ASN A 156 8.22 -36.92 -7.47
N GLY A 157 7.88 -36.88 -8.76
CA GLY A 157 6.62 -37.42 -9.29
C GLY A 157 5.43 -36.53 -8.89
N HIS A 158 4.22 -37.10 -8.75
CA HIS A 158 3.01 -36.40 -8.32
C HIS A 158 2.80 -36.40 -6.80
N LYS A 159 3.90 -36.33 -6.03
CA LYS A 159 3.87 -36.27 -4.58
C LYS A 159 3.78 -34.82 -4.13
N GLU A 160 3.31 -34.63 -2.92
CA GLU A 160 3.31 -33.33 -2.28
C GLU A 160 4.74 -32.88 -1.97
N TRP A 161 5.01 -31.58 -2.12
CA TRP A 161 6.27 -30.95 -1.69
C TRP A 161 6.42 -31.06 -0.15
N THR A 162 7.60 -31.47 0.29
CA THR A 162 7.93 -31.75 1.70
C THR A 162 8.96 -30.80 2.29
N GLY A 163 9.59 -29.97 1.43
CA GLY A 163 10.69 -29.09 1.82
C GLY A 163 12.08 -29.73 1.78
N ASN A 164 12.15 -31.05 1.52
CA ASN A 164 13.41 -31.81 1.46
C ASN A 164 13.89 -32.08 0.03
N GLU A 165 13.18 -31.55 -0.96
CA GLU A 165 13.52 -31.69 -2.37
C GLU A 165 14.82 -30.95 -2.72
N ASN A 166 15.49 -31.41 -3.79
CA ASN A 166 16.67 -30.73 -4.30
C ASN A 166 16.33 -29.29 -4.68
N LYS A 167 17.23 -28.37 -4.39
CA LYS A 167 17.12 -26.96 -4.74
C LYS A 167 17.78 -26.70 -6.07
N ASP A 168 17.02 -26.21 -7.02
CA ASP A 168 17.51 -25.70 -8.29
C ASP A 168 17.74 -24.19 -8.14
N PHE A 169 19.00 -23.77 -7.98
CA PHE A 169 19.34 -22.36 -7.76
C PHE A 169 19.18 -21.54 -9.02
N LEU A 170 18.62 -20.35 -8.84
CA LEU A 170 18.40 -19.37 -9.89
C LEU A 170 19.26 -18.13 -9.66
N ASN A 171 19.54 -17.41 -10.75
CA ASN A 171 20.29 -16.16 -10.74
C ASN A 171 19.55 -15.09 -11.56
N GLY A 172 19.55 -13.87 -11.05
CA GLY A 172 18.89 -12.72 -11.67
C GLY A 172 17.40 -12.63 -11.36
N THR A 173 16.72 -11.70 -12.02
CA THR A 173 15.28 -11.46 -11.80
C THR A 173 14.45 -12.59 -12.40
N VAL A 174 13.57 -13.17 -11.59
CA VAL A 174 12.69 -14.30 -11.93
C VAL A 174 11.27 -13.82 -12.17
N ILE A 175 10.78 -12.94 -11.28
CA ILE A 175 9.45 -12.35 -11.35
C ILE A 175 9.60 -10.84 -11.12
N SER A 176 8.82 -10.03 -11.85
CA SER A 176 8.61 -8.62 -11.51
C SER A 176 7.12 -8.36 -11.33
N TYR A 177 6.77 -7.71 -10.23
CA TYR A 177 5.39 -7.45 -9.83
C TYR A 177 5.19 -5.95 -9.60
N GLU A 178 4.21 -5.37 -10.29
CA GLU A 178 3.79 -3.99 -10.09
C GLU A 178 2.31 -3.95 -9.72
N GLN A 179 1.98 -3.34 -8.57
CA GLN A 179 0.62 -3.20 -8.11
C GLN A 179 0.28 -1.72 -7.91
N SER A 180 -0.77 -1.25 -8.57
CA SER A 180 -1.40 0.05 -8.37
C SER A 180 -2.70 -0.12 -7.58
N ARG A 181 -2.92 0.72 -6.57
CA ARG A 181 -4.11 0.68 -5.70
C ARG A 181 -4.74 2.06 -5.62
N PHE A 182 -6.04 2.11 -5.82
CA PHE A 182 -6.87 3.28 -5.55
C PHE A 182 -7.95 2.90 -4.55
N LEU A 183 -8.03 3.64 -3.44
CA LEU A 183 -8.98 3.43 -2.36
C LEU A 183 -9.74 4.71 -2.11
N ALA A 184 -11.06 4.64 -1.91
CA ALA A 184 -11.86 5.77 -1.51
C ALA A 184 -12.89 5.35 -0.45
N GLY A 185 -13.08 6.20 0.57
CA GLY A 185 -13.94 5.86 1.68
C GLY A 185 -14.10 6.96 2.71
N MET A 186 -14.37 6.56 3.93
CA MET A 186 -14.67 7.44 5.05
C MET A 186 -13.60 7.32 6.13
N THR A 187 -13.41 8.41 6.87
CA THR A 187 -12.50 8.47 8.03
C THR A 187 -13.20 9.04 9.23
N ILE A 188 -12.83 8.53 10.40
CA ILE A 188 -13.18 9.08 11.71
C ILE A 188 -11.91 9.26 12.51
N PHE A 189 -11.79 10.33 13.27
CA PHE A 189 -10.70 10.47 14.22
C PHE A 189 -11.18 10.95 15.59
N LEU A 190 -10.39 10.60 16.60
CA LEU A 190 -10.49 11.08 17.98
C LEU A 190 -9.19 11.80 18.32
N GLN A 191 -9.27 13.04 18.77
CA GLN A 191 -8.11 13.84 19.14
C GLN A 191 -8.23 14.34 20.57
N LYS A 192 -7.16 14.19 21.34
CA LYS A 192 -7.05 14.76 22.69
C LYS A 192 -5.75 15.56 22.79
N GLU A 193 -5.91 16.82 23.18
CA GLU A 193 -4.79 17.72 23.41
C GLU A 193 -4.55 17.91 24.90
N PHE A 194 -3.28 17.90 25.28
CA PHE A 194 -2.75 18.27 26.59
C PHE A 194 -1.80 19.46 26.40
N SER A 195 -1.26 20.00 27.48
CA SER A 195 -0.36 21.17 27.40
C SER A 195 0.85 20.95 26.49
N SER A 196 1.49 19.78 26.58
CA SER A 196 2.71 19.44 25.85
C SER A 196 2.57 18.25 24.90
N LEU A 197 1.44 17.56 24.91
CA LEU A 197 1.20 16.35 24.12
C LEU A 197 -0.15 16.45 23.42
N SER A 198 -0.21 15.94 22.20
CA SER A 198 -1.45 15.70 21.48
C SER A 198 -1.49 14.25 21.01
N PHE A 199 -2.63 13.61 21.14
CA PHE A 199 -2.86 12.27 20.64
C PHE A 199 -4.00 12.28 19.64
N LEU A 200 -3.83 11.57 18.53
CA LEU A 200 -4.88 11.37 17.54
C LEU A 200 -4.96 9.89 17.18
N LEU A 201 -6.14 9.32 17.28
CA LEU A 201 -6.49 8.00 16.78
C LEU A 201 -7.40 8.18 15.56
N LYS A 202 -6.97 7.73 14.39
CA LYS A 202 -7.74 7.82 13.14
C LYS A 202 -8.04 6.41 12.62
N GLY A 203 -9.31 6.14 12.31
CA GLY A 203 -9.76 4.94 11.61
C GLY A 203 -10.35 5.33 10.25
N SER A 204 -10.00 4.58 9.20
CA SER A 204 -10.57 4.77 7.86
C SER A 204 -11.09 3.44 7.32
N PHE A 205 -12.20 3.48 6.60
CA PHE A 205 -12.78 2.35 5.90
C PHE A 205 -13.03 2.73 4.44
N TYR A 206 -12.58 1.88 3.52
CA TYR A 206 -12.59 2.09 2.09
C TYR A 206 -13.44 1.00 1.41
N PRO A 207 -14.73 1.24 1.16
CA PRO A 207 -15.60 0.32 0.42
C PRO A 207 -15.34 0.36 -1.09
N PHE A 208 -14.66 1.41 -1.58
CA PHE A 208 -14.29 1.52 -3.01
C PHE A 208 -12.80 1.21 -3.15
N VAL A 209 -12.55 0.06 -3.78
CA VAL A 209 -11.23 -0.49 -4.02
C VAL A 209 -11.04 -0.71 -5.50
N SER A 210 -9.89 -0.33 -6.05
CA SER A 210 -9.44 -0.73 -7.38
C SER A 210 -7.97 -1.08 -7.29
N VAL A 211 -7.63 -2.32 -7.63
CA VAL A 211 -6.26 -2.84 -7.65
C VAL A 211 -5.97 -3.35 -9.04
N GLU A 212 -4.87 -2.88 -9.62
CA GLU A 212 -4.38 -3.30 -10.92
C GLU A 212 -2.95 -3.82 -10.75
N CYS A 213 -2.68 -5.05 -11.26
CA CYS A 213 -1.37 -5.65 -11.15
C CYS A 213 -0.82 -6.01 -12.53
N ILE A 214 0.50 -5.91 -12.64
CA ILE A 214 1.29 -6.43 -13.76
C ILE A 214 2.31 -7.39 -13.16
N ASP A 215 2.16 -8.67 -13.45
CA ASP A 215 3.07 -9.70 -12.97
C ASP A 215 3.76 -10.38 -14.16
N ASN A 216 5.10 -10.29 -14.21
CA ASN A 216 5.91 -10.87 -15.30
C ASN A 216 6.72 -12.05 -14.76
N HIS A 217 6.42 -13.24 -15.25
CA HIS A 217 7.18 -14.46 -14.97
C HIS A 217 8.20 -14.71 -16.09
N PHE A 218 9.46 -14.31 -15.89
CA PHE A 218 10.49 -14.35 -16.93
C PHE A 218 10.85 -15.77 -17.33
N LEU A 219 10.88 -16.72 -16.41
CA LEU A 219 11.19 -18.13 -16.71
C LEU A 219 10.11 -18.80 -17.58
N ARG A 220 8.87 -18.37 -17.44
CA ARG A 220 7.73 -18.90 -18.21
C ARG A 220 7.43 -18.07 -19.46
N SER A 221 8.08 -16.90 -19.61
CA SER A 221 7.79 -15.92 -20.67
C SER A 221 6.31 -15.52 -20.74
N VAL A 222 5.67 -15.33 -19.58
CA VAL A 222 4.28 -14.92 -19.48
C VAL A 222 4.14 -13.67 -18.61
N GLN A 223 3.09 -12.89 -18.91
CA GLN A 223 2.65 -11.74 -18.13
C GLN A 223 1.21 -11.93 -17.72
N PHE A 224 0.92 -11.69 -16.45
CA PHE A 224 -0.43 -11.62 -15.91
C PHE A 224 -0.81 -10.15 -15.72
N LEU A 225 -2.05 -9.83 -16.12
CA LEU A 225 -2.65 -8.51 -15.95
C LEU A 225 -3.91 -8.68 -15.12
N ASP A 226 -3.86 -8.26 -13.87
CA ASP A 226 -4.96 -8.45 -12.94
C ASP A 226 -5.71 -7.15 -12.73
N SER A 227 -7.04 -7.23 -12.70
CA SER A 227 -7.93 -6.12 -12.37
C SER A 227 -8.93 -6.58 -11.31
N MET A 228 -8.81 -6.02 -10.11
CA MET A 228 -9.60 -6.38 -8.93
C MET A 228 -10.36 -5.15 -8.43
N LYS A 229 -11.70 -5.24 -8.38
CA LYS A 229 -12.58 -4.13 -7.99
C LYS A 229 -13.61 -4.54 -6.93
N GLU A 230 -13.65 -5.81 -6.57
CA GLU A 230 -14.49 -6.33 -5.51
C GLU A 230 -13.65 -6.50 -4.24
N GLY A 231 -14.03 -5.80 -3.17
CA GLY A 231 -13.26 -5.86 -1.94
C GLY A 231 -13.45 -4.68 -1.02
N PHE A 232 -12.58 -4.58 -0.04
CA PHE A 232 -12.55 -3.49 0.92
C PHE A 232 -11.15 -3.28 1.49
N ALA A 233 -10.94 -2.10 2.07
CA ALA A 233 -9.74 -1.84 2.85
C ALA A 233 -10.09 -1.07 4.13
N TYR A 234 -9.21 -1.14 5.12
CA TYR A 234 -9.27 -0.30 6.31
C TYR A 234 -7.87 0.06 6.81
N SER A 235 -7.79 1.16 7.53
CA SER A 235 -6.57 1.55 8.22
C SER A 235 -6.87 2.11 9.61
N VAL A 236 -5.90 1.92 10.51
CA VAL A 236 -5.91 2.53 11.84
C VAL A 236 -4.56 3.22 12.01
N LYS A 237 -4.58 4.50 12.39
CA LYS A 237 -3.38 5.31 12.63
C LYS A 237 -3.45 5.91 14.03
N PHE A 238 -2.34 5.84 14.74
CA PHE A 238 -2.14 6.50 16.02
C PHE A 238 -1.01 7.52 15.88
N ASN A 239 -1.29 8.78 16.17
CA ASN A 239 -0.32 9.85 16.20
C ASN A 239 -0.10 10.34 17.63
N ALA A 240 1.14 10.65 17.95
CA ALA A 240 1.53 11.35 19.16
C ALA A 240 2.44 12.53 18.81
N ASP A 241 2.04 13.74 19.18
CA ASP A 241 2.79 14.95 18.93
C ASP A 241 3.29 15.51 20.26
N TRP A 242 4.59 15.65 20.41
CA TRP A 242 5.20 16.29 21.56
C TRP A 242 5.61 17.70 21.20
N LYS A 243 4.91 18.69 21.77
CA LYS A 243 5.16 20.13 21.57
C LYS A 243 6.49 20.53 22.20
N ILE A 244 7.47 20.92 21.38
CA ILE A 244 8.76 21.45 21.82
C ILE A 244 8.63 22.95 22.14
N ASN A 245 7.87 23.66 21.30
CA ASN A 245 7.52 25.05 21.47
C ASN A 245 6.17 25.34 20.79
N LYS A 246 5.81 26.63 20.60
CA LYS A 246 4.52 27.02 20.02
C LYS A 246 4.32 26.59 18.56
N THR A 247 5.41 26.44 17.82
CA THR A 247 5.39 26.19 16.37
C THR A 247 6.00 24.86 15.97
N ASN A 248 6.63 24.14 16.88
CA ASN A 248 7.37 22.92 16.56
C ASN A 248 7.02 21.77 17.50
N SER A 249 6.83 20.61 16.94
CA SER A 249 6.59 19.36 17.69
C SER A 249 7.38 18.20 17.09
N LEU A 250 7.74 17.24 17.94
CA LEU A 250 8.18 15.92 17.50
C LEU A 250 6.94 15.09 17.23
N PHE A 251 6.88 14.44 16.07
CA PHE A 251 5.75 13.64 15.60
C PHE A 251 6.13 12.16 15.56
N LEU A 252 5.32 11.33 16.16
CA LEU A 252 5.38 9.88 16.08
C LEU A 252 4.07 9.35 15.51
N ASN A 253 4.12 8.53 14.48
CA ASN A 253 2.97 7.84 13.93
C ASN A 253 3.21 6.34 13.88
N THR A 254 2.19 5.56 14.22
CA THR A 254 2.11 4.12 13.98
C THR A 254 0.83 3.85 13.22
N SER A 255 0.90 3.08 12.15
CA SER A 255 -0.29 2.73 11.39
C SER A 255 -0.31 1.26 10.99
N PHE A 256 -1.52 0.73 10.95
CA PHE A 256 -1.84 -0.58 10.38
C PHE A 256 -2.84 -0.41 9.26
N SER A 257 -2.61 -1.06 8.13
CA SER A 257 -3.51 -1.07 6.97
C SER A 257 -3.73 -2.49 6.49
N TYR A 258 -4.95 -2.77 6.06
CA TYR A 258 -5.34 -4.02 5.44
C TYR A 258 -6.21 -3.75 4.22
N LEU A 259 -6.02 -4.56 3.17
CA LEU A 259 -6.84 -4.57 1.97
C LEU A 259 -7.05 -6.02 1.55
N ALA A 260 -8.27 -6.33 1.14
CA ALA A 260 -8.63 -7.56 0.41
C ALA A 260 -9.37 -7.15 -0.85
N ALA A 261 -8.93 -7.68 -1.99
CA ALA A 261 -9.60 -7.44 -3.27
C ALA A 261 -9.54 -8.70 -4.14
N GLU A 262 -10.57 -8.87 -4.96
CA GLU A 262 -10.67 -9.96 -5.93
C GLU A 262 -11.18 -9.47 -7.29
N GLY A 263 -10.91 -10.22 -8.33
CA GLY A 263 -11.25 -9.89 -9.71
C GLY A 263 -10.78 -10.91 -10.73
N ASN A 264 -10.37 -10.43 -11.88
CA ASN A 264 -10.01 -11.29 -13.02
C ASN A 264 -8.53 -11.08 -13.41
N SER A 265 -7.94 -12.16 -13.93
CA SER A 265 -6.61 -12.16 -14.54
C SER A 265 -6.70 -12.41 -16.05
N PHE A 266 -5.81 -11.72 -16.78
CA PHE A 266 -5.58 -11.93 -18.21
C PHE A 266 -4.12 -12.34 -18.41
N VAL A 267 -3.90 -13.38 -19.20
CA VAL A 267 -2.56 -13.92 -19.46
C VAL A 267 -2.09 -13.54 -20.87
N ASN A 268 -0.93 -12.92 -20.96
CA ASN A 268 -0.29 -12.55 -22.22
C ASN A 268 1.10 -13.19 -22.32
N PRO A 269 1.59 -13.51 -23.54
CA PRO A 269 3.01 -13.80 -23.75
C PRO A 269 3.87 -12.57 -23.40
N LEU A 270 4.96 -12.78 -22.69
CA LEU A 270 5.88 -11.70 -22.34
C LEU A 270 6.55 -11.11 -23.60
N GLY A 271 6.59 -9.77 -23.69
CA GLY A 271 7.21 -9.05 -24.81
C GLY A 271 6.30 -8.77 -26.01
N ILE A 272 5.07 -9.21 -25.99
CA ILE A 272 4.07 -8.86 -27.00
C ILE A 272 3.16 -7.78 -26.43
N ILE A 273 3.50 -6.51 -26.67
CA ILE A 273 2.58 -5.39 -26.40
C ILE A 273 1.58 -5.39 -27.56
N THR A 274 0.47 -6.09 -27.42
CA THR A 274 -0.65 -5.95 -28.33
C THR A 274 -1.60 -4.92 -27.75
N SER A 275 -1.87 -3.84 -28.49
CA SER A 275 -2.91 -2.86 -28.18
C SER A 275 -4.34 -3.45 -28.26
N GLU A 276 -4.45 -4.68 -28.65
CA GLU A 276 -5.67 -5.49 -28.64
C GLU A 276 -5.49 -6.61 -27.60
N THR A 277 -5.93 -6.36 -26.37
CA THR A 277 -6.18 -7.44 -25.42
C THR A 277 -7.28 -8.31 -26.00
N LYS A 278 -6.93 -9.42 -26.67
CA LYS A 278 -7.89 -10.49 -26.87
C LYS A 278 -8.33 -10.93 -25.48
N GLU A 279 -9.64 -10.87 -25.21
CA GLU A 279 -10.27 -11.58 -24.10
C GLU A 279 -9.89 -13.07 -24.24
N THR A 280 -8.73 -13.42 -23.70
CA THR A 280 -8.39 -14.82 -23.50
C THR A 280 -9.20 -15.30 -22.31
N ASP A 281 -9.80 -16.45 -22.43
CA ASP A 281 -10.74 -17.09 -21.53
C ASP A 281 -10.72 -16.59 -20.08
N LYS A 282 -11.84 -16.06 -19.59
CA LYS A 282 -12.12 -15.60 -18.22
C LYS A 282 -12.13 -16.74 -17.19
N THR A 283 -11.15 -17.64 -17.22
CA THR A 283 -11.17 -18.85 -16.38
C THR A 283 -10.42 -18.68 -15.06
N CYS A 284 -9.63 -17.61 -14.88
CA CYS A 284 -8.86 -17.39 -13.65
C CYS A 284 -9.44 -16.22 -12.86
N THR A 285 -9.80 -16.49 -11.61
CA THR A 285 -10.07 -15.46 -10.60
C THR A 285 -8.79 -15.17 -9.84
N VAL A 286 -8.53 -13.90 -9.58
CA VAL A 286 -7.39 -13.48 -8.76
C VAL A 286 -7.88 -12.76 -7.53
N ALA A 287 -7.11 -12.89 -6.45
CA ALA A 287 -7.33 -12.12 -5.25
C ALA A 287 -6.00 -11.61 -4.70
N THR A 288 -6.04 -10.48 -4.03
CA THR A 288 -4.89 -9.96 -3.29
C THR A 288 -5.29 -9.59 -1.88
N ASN A 289 -4.38 -9.89 -0.93
CA ASN A 289 -4.44 -9.35 0.41
C ASN A 289 -3.18 -8.50 0.62
N TYR A 290 -3.37 -7.31 1.14
CA TYR A 290 -2.27 -6.43 1.53
C TYR A 290 -2.40 -6.11 3.02
N CYS A 291 -1.28 -6.24 3.73
CA CYS A 291 -1.17 -5.89 5.13
C CYS A 291 0.10 -5.06 5.32
N ASP A 292 0.01 -3.93 6.03
CA ASP A 292 1.16 -3.06 6.30
C ASP A 292 1.11 -2.57 7.74
N LEU A 293 2.23 -2.70 8.44
CA LEU A 293 2.48 -2.08 9.73
C LEU A 293 3.62 -1.08 9.57
N SER A 294 3.36 0.20 9.77
CA SER A 294 4.37 1.25 9.62
C SER A 294 4.60 2.06 10.87
N PHE A 295 5.83 2.55 11.01
CA PHE A 295 6.31 3.45 12.06
C PHE A 295 6.97 4.66 11.40
N VAL A 296 6.57 5.83 11.82
CA VAL A 296 7.03 7.10 11.25
C VAL A 296 7.46 8.04 12.36
N LEU A 297 8.61 8.66 12.18
CA LEU A 297 9.12 9.75 13.02
C LEU A 297 9.27 11.00 12.17
N GLY A 298 8.73 12.10 12.62
CA GLY A 298 8.76 13.36 11.89
C GLY A 298 8.91 14.55 12.80
N PHE A 299 9.01 15.72 12.17
CA PHE A 299 9.12 17.00 12.84
C PHE A 299 8.04 17.94 12.29
N LEU A 300 7.05 18.27 13.13
CA LEU A 300 5.95 19.16 12.76
C LEU A 300 6.39 20.61 12.87
N ILE A 301 6.13 21.38 11.81
CA ILE A 301 6.36 22.83 11.72
C ILE A 301 5.00 23.46 11.45
N GLN A 302 4.54 24.31 12.37
CA GLN A 302 3.33 25.11 12.21
C GLN A 302 3.71 26.52 11.72
N ILE A 303 3.04 26.97 10.64
CA ILE A 303 3.27 28.25 9.97
C ILE A 303 2.04 29.15 10.11
#